data_8801143ad1f2eae6022dd68711ad1a42
#
_entry.id   8801143ad1f2eae6022dd68711ad1a42
#
_cell.length_a   1.000
_cell.length_b   1.000
_cell.length_c   1.000
_cell.angle_alpha   90.00
_cell.angle_beta   90.00
_cell.angle_gamma   90.00
#
_symmetry.space_group_name_H-M   'P 1'
#
loop_
_entity.id
_entity.type
_entity.pdbx_description
1 polymer ?
#
loop_
_entity_poly.entity_id
_entity_poly.type
_entity_poly.pdbx_seq_one_letter_code
_entity_poly.pdbx_strand_id
1 'polypeptide(L)'
;MFNLYINNFSISINKLKAEDFGESQGTLIKKFESDTDLFKIEPIIFLADPFLFSYNGRLYLFYERQDRWYGVGYICMRFTDDMQVWSDEVDVLKEAFHLSFPYVFEDNGKVYMLPEAGYSGTIRLYEACNDNLSKWKLAKVIIDEKRQWVDSSIIKNGAKYYLFTSVKEKENFNQHLFVSDSLDGPY
;
A
#
# COMPACT_ATOMS: atom_id res chain seq x y z
N MET A 1 -21.70 23.90 -19.32
CA MET A 1 -21.27 23.88 -17.93
C MET A 1 -20.51 22.56 -17.74
N PHE A 2 -19.19 22.59 -17.68
CA PHE A 2 -18.41 21.37 -17.50
C PHE A 2 -18.36 21.08 -16.00
N ASN A 3 -18.99 19.99 -15.55
CA ASN A 3 -18.81 19.48 -14.19
C ASN A 3 -17.49 18.74 -14.12
N LEU A 4 -16.47 19.37 -13.56
CA LEU A 4 -15.22 18.71 -13.20
C LEU A 4 -15.47 17.97 -11.88
N TYR A 5 -15.66 16.65 -11.92
CA TYR A 5 -15.68 15.83 -10.73
C TYR A 5 -14.22 15.59 -10.32
N ILE A 6 -13.83 16.17 -9.20
CA ILE A 6 -12.54 15.86 -8.55
C ILE A 6 -12.86 14.90 -7.42
N ASN A 7 -12.40 13.65 -7.54
CA ASN A 7 -12.48 12.70 -6.45
C ASN A 7 -11.38 13.04 -5.44
N ASN A 8 -11.79 13.46 -4.23
CA ASN A 8 -10.89 13.73 -3.13
C ASN A 8 -10.85 12.53 -2.19
N PHE A 9 -9.72 11.86 -2.13
CA PHE A 9 -9.47 10.83 -1.12
C PHE A 9 -8.52 11.39 -0.06
N SER A 10 -8.80 11.09 1.20
CA SER A 10 -7.96 11.46 2.34
C SER A 10 -7.81 10.24 3.25
N ILE A 11 -6.73 10.22 4.05
CA ILE A 11 -6.46 9.17 5.01
C ILE A 11 -6.78 9.68 6.40
N SER A 12 -7.58 8.94 7.17
CA SER A 12 -7.82 9.20 8.58
C SER A 12 -7.39 8.00 9.43
N ILE A 13 -6.73 8.29 10.55
CA ILE A 13 -6.33 7.30 11.56
C ILE A 13 -7.21 7.53 12.78
N ASN A 14 -7.95 6.50 13.17
CA ASN A 14 -8.84 6.54 14.31
C ASN A 14 -8.39 5.49 15.36
N LYS A 15 -8.50 5.86 16.63
CA LYS A 15 -8.33 4.94 17.75
C LYS A 15 -9.67 4.31 18.08
N LEU A 16 -9.71 3.00 18.10
CA LEU A 16 -10.90 2.21 18.40
C LEU A 16 -10.54 1.18 19.46
N LYS A 17 -11.46 0.89 20.37
CA LYS A 17 -11.36 -0.30 21.22
C LYS A 17 -11.73 -1.53 20.40
N ALA A 18 -11.08 -2.67 20.66
CA ALA A 18 -11.34 -3.90 19.90
C ALA A 18 -12.80 -4.37 20.00
N GLU A 19 -13.45 -4.11 21.13
CA GLU A 19 -14.86 -4.44 21.40
C GLU A 19 -15.86 -3.62 20.57
N ASP A 20 -15.44 -2.41 20.12
CA ASP A 20 -16.28 -1.48 19.34
C ASP A 20 -16.06 -1.63 17.83
N PHE A 21 -15.26 -2.63 17.39
CA PHE A 21 -14.96 -2.83 15.98
C PHE A 21 -16.22 -3.17 15.18
N GLY A 22 -16.50 -2.38 14.16
CA GLY A 22 -17.71 -2.50 13.31
C GLY A 22 -18.91 -1.70 13.81
N GLU A 23 -18.91 -1.20 15.06
CA GLU A 23 -20.06 -0.46 15.64
C GLU A 23 -19.80 1.06 15.72
N SER A 24 -18.55 1.48 15.72
CA SER A 24 -18.19 2.91 15.80
C SER A 24 -17.01 3.26 14.90
N GLN A 25 -16.87 4.55 14.56
CA GLN A 25 -15.71 5.05 13.81
C GLN A 25 -14.50 5.33 14.72
N GLY A 26 -14.64 5.19 16.03
CA GLY A 26 -13.60 5.50 17.01
C GLY A 26 -13.32 7.00 17.11
N THR A 27 -12.20 7.32 17.79
CA THR A 27 -11.74 8.71 17.98
C THR A 27 -10.66 9.04 16.97
N LEU A 28 -10.87 10.11 16.19
CA LEU A 28 -9.89 10.60 15.22
C LEU A 28 -8.59 11.00 15.92
N ILE A 29 -7.47 10.41 15.50
CA ILE A 29 -6.12 10.76 15.94
C ILE A 29 -5.50 11.73 14.94
N LYS A 30 -5.53 11.39 13.66
CA LYS A 30 -4.89 12.15 12.59
C LYS A 30 -5.64 12.02 11.27
N LYS A 31 -5.66 13.11 10.52
CA LYS A 31 -6.13 13.12 9.13
C LYS A 31 -5.04 13.69 8.22
N PHE A 32 -4.82 13.05 7.10
CA PHE A 32 -3.97 13.51 6.00
C PHE A 32 -4.90 13.79 4.83
N GLU A 33 -4.99 15.06 4.44
CA GLU A 33 -5.86 15.50 3.35
C GLU A 33 -5.08 15.57 2.05
N SER A 34 -5.73 15.20 0.96
CA SER A 34 -5.23 15.49 -0.38
C SER A 34 -5.32 16.99 -0.64
N ASP A 35 -4.29 17.55 -1.26
CA ASP A 35 -4.31 18.94 -1.67
C ASP A 35 -4.96 19.05 -3.04
N THR A 36 -6.07 19.74 -3.11
CA THR A 36 -6.86 19.93 -4.34
C THR A 36 -6.68 21.29 -4.96
N ASP A 37 -5.74 22.10 -4.45
CA ASP A 37 -5.47 23.39 -5.05
C ASP A 37 -4.83 23.22 -6.44
N LEU A 38 -5.63 23.43 -7.48
CA LEU A 38 -5.23 23.31 -8.87
C LEU A 38 -4.15 24.33 -9.29
N PHE A 39 -3.89 25.33 -8.45
CA PHE A 39 -2.88 26.37 -8.69
C PHE A 39 -1.53 26.04 -8.03
N LYS A 40 -1.43 24.99 -7.22
CA LYS A 40 -0.15 24.54 -6.71
C LYS A 40 0.67 23.84 -7.78
N ILE A 41 2.00 23.94 -7.66
CA ILE A 41 2.96 23.39 -8.62
C ILE A 41 2.85 21.86 -8.69
N GLU A 42 2.54 21.19 -7.57
CA GLU A 42 2.35 19.73 -7.47
C GLU A 42 1.05 19.42 -6.70
N PRO A 43 -0.13 19.59 -7.33
CA PRO A 43 -1.36 19.24 -6.64
C PRO A 43 -1.44 17.72 -6.45
N ILE A 44 -1.59 17.28 -5.22
CA ILE A 44 -1.91 15.89 -4.88
C ILE A 44 -3.31 15.61 -5.40
N ILE A 45 -3.46 14.61 -6.25
CA ILE A 45 -4.77 14.23 -6.78
C ILE A 45 -5.54 13.44 -5.72
N PHE A 46 -4.89 12.44 -5.09
CA PHE A 46 -5.46 11.71 -3.97
C PHE A 46 -4.41 10.93 -3.16
N LEU A 47 -4.81 10.55 -1.93
CA LEU A 47 -4.10 9.63 -1.05
C LEU A 47 -5.03 8.45 -0.77
N ALA A 48 -4.59 7.22 -1.01
CA ALA A 48 -5.42 6.03 -0.89
C ALA A 48 -4.66 4.83 -0.27
N ASP A 49 -5.36 3.75 -0.04
CA ASP A 49 -4.85 2.45 0.37
C ASP A 49 -3.89 2.49 1.58
N PRO A 50 -4.32 3.05 2.73
CA PRO A 50 -3.45 3.18 3.89
C PRO A 50 -3.18 1.84 4.58
N PHE A 51 -1.89 1.53 4.80
CA PHE A 51 -1.44 0.40 5.59
C PHE A 51 -0.60 0.86 6.77
N LEU A 52 -0.98 0.45 7.98
CA LEU A 52 -0.21 0.65 9.20
C LEU A 52 0.70 -0.54 9.46
N PHE A 53 1.98 -0.27 9.74
CA PHE A 53 2.97 -1.29 10.05
C PHE A 53 3.83 -0.85 11.23
N SER A 54 3.91 -1.70 12.27
CA SER A 54 4.74 -1.45 13.45
C SER A 54 6.08 -2.16 13.30
N TYR A 55 7.19 -1.41 13.37
CA TYR A 55 8.53 -1.98 13.24
C TYR A 55 9.54 -1.19 14.09
N ASN A 56 10.38 -1.91 14.85
CA ASN A 56 11.41 -1.33 15.74
C ASN A 56 10.87 -0.23 16.68
N GLY A 57 9.67 -0.44 17.25
CA GLY A 57 9.05 0.50 18.19
C GLY A 57 8.42 1.74 17.55
N ARG A 58 8.40 1.84 16.25
CA ARG A 58 7.85 2.94 15.45
C ARG A 58 6.62 2.47 14.67
N LEU A 59 5.65 3.35 14.50
CA LEU A 59 4.49 3.11 13.64
C LEU A 59 4.69 3.80 12.30
N TYR A 60 4.62 3.04 11.23
CA TYR A 60 4.70 3.49 9.84
C TYR A 60 3.31 3.46 9.22
N LEU A 61 3.01 4.46 8.40
CA LEU A 61 1.85 4.53 7.53
C LEU A 61 2.34 4.54 6.08
N PHE A 62 2.12 3.45 5.36
CA PHE A 62 2.33 3.37 3.92
C PHE A 62 1.03 3.63 3.20
N TYR A 63 1.06 4.27 2.04
CA TYR A 63 -0.13 4.61 1.28
C TYR A 63 0.22 4.92 -0.18
N GLU A 64 -0.79 4.80 -1.04
CA GLU A 64 -0.73 5.29 -2.39
C GLU A 64 -0.83 6.81 -2.40
N ARG A 65 0.03 7.43 -3.20
CA ARG A 65 -0.09 8.82 -3.61
C ARG A 65 -0.14 8.90 -5.12
N GLN A 66 -1.07 9.65 -5.65
CA GLN A 66 -1.10 10.03 -7.05
C GLN A 66 -1.13 11.55 -7.16
N ASP A 67 -0.18 12.12 -7.89
CA ASP A 67 -0.17 13.53 -8.22
C ASP A 67 -0.38 13.75 -9.72
N ARG A 68 -0.76 14.98 -10.05
CA ARG A 68 -1.17 15.35 -11.41
C ARG A 68 -0.05 15.19 -12.44
N TRP A 69 1.18 15.40 -12.04
CA TRP A 69 2.32 15.46 -12.95
C TRP A 69 2.91 14.10 -13.25
N TYR A 70 2.94 13.22 -12.24
CA TYR A 70 3.46 11.88 -12.41
C TYR A 70 2.51 10.97 -13.17
N GLY A 71 1.18 11.19 -13.02
CA GLY A 71 0.14 10.50 -13.80
C GLY A 71 -0.13 9.06 -13.38
N VAL A 72 0.71 8.46 -12.53
CA VAL A 72 0.55 7.11 -11.97
C VAL A 72 0.70 7.16 -10.45
N GLY A 73 0.05 6.23 -9.77
CA GLY A 73 0.19 6.06 -8.32
C GLY A 73 1.58 5.52 -7.97
N TYR A 74 2.10 5.94 -6.83
CA TYR A 74 3.34 5.46 -6.23
C TYR A 74 3.21 5.39 -4.72
N ILE A 75 4.12 4.71 -4.05
CA ILE A 75 4.02 4.49 -2.62
C ILE A 75 4.83 5.53 -1.86
N CYS A 76 4.13 6.18 -0.92
CA CYS A 76 4.70 7.07 0.08
C CYS A 76 4.60 6.46 1.47
N MET A 77 5.36 7.03 2.40
CA MET A 77 5.21 6.72 3.82
C MET A 77 5.32 7.95 4.70
N ARG A 78 4.74 7.85 5.90
CA ARG A 78 4.98 8.69 7.08
C ARG A 78 5.20 7.77 8.26
N PHE A 79 5.83 8.28 9.32
CA PHE A 79 5.99 7.52 10.54
C PHE A 79 5.79 8.38 11.79
N THR A 80 5.58 7.72 12.92
CA THR A 80 5.44 8.36 14.22
C THR A 80 5.97 7.45 15.33
N ASP A 81 6.51 8.04 16.38
CA ASP A 81 6.94 7.34 17.58
C ASP A 81 5.88 7.42 18.72
N ASP A 82 4.94 8.37 18.63
CA ASP A 82 3.97 8.69 19.70
C ASP A 82 2.51 8.81 19.23
N MET A 83 2.25 8.60 17.94
CA MET A 83 0.97 8.82 17.25
C MET A 83 0.45 10.27 17.28
N GLN A 84 1.20 11.23 17.81
CA GLN A 84 0.83 12.63 17.87
C GLN A 84 1.57 13.43 16.80
N VAL A 85 2.89 13.27 16.75
CA VAL A 85 3.74 13.92 15.75
C VAL A 85 4.10 12.93 14.65
N TRP A 86 3.80 13.31 13.43
CA TRP A 86 4.10 12.52 12.24
C TRP A 86 5.21 13.16 11.42
N SER A 87 6.06 12.35 10.85
CA SER A 87 7.13 12.81 9.95
C SER A 87 6.57 13.52 8.72
N ASP A 88 7.44 14.23 8.03
CA ASP A 88 7.18 14.59 6.63
C ASP A 88 6.99 13.35 5.78
N GLU A 89 6.33 13.54 4.64
CA GLU A 89 6.12 12.50 3.65
C GLU A 89 7.43 12.11 2.97
N VAL A 90 7.60 10.80 2.76
CA VAL A 90 8.76 10.23 2.06
C VAL A 90 8.27 9.35 0.92
N ASP A 91 8.72 9.64 -0.30
CA ASP A 91 8.51 8.74 -1.43
C ASP A 91 9.38 7.50 -1.27
N VAL A 92 8.79 6.31 -1.24
CA VAL A 92 9.55 5.07 -0.92
C VAL A 92 9.65 4.11 -2.10
N LEU A 93 8.65 4.09 -2.99
CA LEU A 93 8.67 3.22 -4.15
C LEU A 93 7.96 3.85 -5.34
N LYS A 94 8.69 4.02 -6.45
CA LYS A 94 8.20 4.51 -7.73
C LYS A 94 8.61 3.56 -8.84
N GLU A 95 7.68 3.29 -9.74
CA GLU A 95 7.89 2.48 -10.94
C GLU A 95 7.36 3.22 -12.17
N ALA A 96 7.65 2.72 -13.36
CA ALA A 96 7.11 3.28 -14.61
C ALA A 96 5.61 2.97 -14.82
N PHE A 97 5.00 2.24 -13.91
CA PHE A 97 3.59 1.85 -13.89
C PHE A 97 2.99 2.17 -12.51
N HIS A 98 1.67 2.17 -12.46
CA HIS A 98 0.91 2.46 -11.27
C HIS A 98 1.18 1.46 -10.13
N LEU A 99 1.40 1.98 -8.92
CA LEU A 99 1.49 1.24 -7.68
C LEU A 99 0.43 1.73 -6.70
N SER A 100 -0.24 0.79 -6.04
CA SER A 100 -1.23 1.01 -4.98
C SER A 100 -1.16 -0.10 -3.95
N PHE A 101 -2.08 -0.14 -2.98
CA PHE A 101 -2.25 -1.21 -2.01
C PHE A 101 -0.92 -1.73 -1.41
N PRO A 102 -0.15 -0.92 -0.68
CA PRO A 102 1.20 -1.26 -0.18
C PRO A 102 1.16 -2.22 1.01
N TYR A 103 0.84 -3.48 0.80
CA TYR A 103 0.82 -4.49 1.85
C TYR A 103 2.24 -4.76 2.37
N VAL A 104 2.53 -4.33 3.60
CA VAL A 104 3.85 -4.47 4.25
C VAL A 104 3.78 -5.52 5.34
N PHE A 105 4.80 -6.39 5.41
CA PHE A 105 4.90 -7.46 6.40
C PHE A 105 6.35 -7.81 6.70
N GLU A 106 6.58 -8.52 7.82
CA GLU A 106 7.88 -9.06 8.20
C GLU A 106 7.88 -10.59 8.01
N ASP A 107 8.97 -11.12 7.46
CA ASP A 107 9.26 -12.56 7.43
C ASP A 107 10.75 -12.80 7.63
N ASN A 108 11.08 -13.71 8.57
CA ASN A 108 12.46 -14.12 8.88
C ASN A 108 13.41 -12.93 9.15
N GLY A 109 12.94 -11.90 9.88
CA GLY A 109 13.73 -10.73 10.27
C GLY A 109 13.99 -9.74 9.14
N LYS A 110 13.29 -9.86 8.02
CA LYS A 110 13.29 -8.90 6.90
C LYS A 110 11.91 -8.33 6.69
N VAL A 111 11.86 -7.08 6.25
CA VAL A 111 10.60 -6.42 5.92
C VAL A 111 10.40 -6.42 4.41
N TYR A 112 9.21 -6.82 4.01
CA TYR A 112 8.78 -6.92 2.62
C TYR A 112 7.57 -6.06 2.34
N MET A 113 7.40 -5.66 1.08
CA MET A 113 6.21 -5.02 0.57
C MET A 113 5.72 -5.77 -0.66
N LEU A 114 4.41 -6.01 -0.72
CA LEU A 114 3.71 -6.58 -1.85
C LEU A 114 2.71 -5.54 -2.35
N PRO A 115 3.13 -4.55 -3.15
CA PRO A 115 2.22 -3.53 -3.65
C PRO A 115 1.38 -4.09 -4.80
N GLU A 116 0.21 -3.53 -5.01
CA GLU A 116 -0.47 -3.72 -6.29
C GLU A 116 0.38 -3.13 -7.41
N ALA A 117 0.64 -3.95 -8.43
CA ALA A 117 1.38 -3.60 -9.63
C ALA A 117 0.63 -4.10 -10.89
N GLY A 118 -0.71 -4.08 -10.85
CA GLY A 118 -1.59 -4.73 -11.82
C GLY A 118 -1.29 -4.33 -13.27
N TYR A 119 -0.94 -3.08 -13.53
CA TYR A 119 -0.58 -2.62 -14.88
C TYR A 119 0.75 -3.19 -15.40
N SER A 120 1.60 -3.73 -14.54
CA SER A 120 2.81 -4.46 -14.98
C SER A 120 2.50 -5.88 -15.45
N GLY A 121 1.30 -6.40 -15.13
CA GLY A 121 0.90 -7.79 -15.39
C GLY A 121 1.53 -8.79 -14.44
N THR A 122 2.15 -8.34 -13.34
CA THR A 122 2.94 -9.18 -12.43
C THR A 122 2.59 -8.93 -10.97
N ILE A 123 2.86 -9.90 -10.10
CA ILE A 123 2.93 -9.69 -8.65
C ILE A 123 4.39 -9.60 -8.23
N ARG A 124 4.75 -8.51 -7.55
CA ARG A 124 6.12 -8.14 -7.24
C ARG A 124 6.36 -8.06 -5.74
N LEU A 125 7.39 -8.75 -5.27
CA LEU A 125 7.85 -8.70 -3.88
C LEU A 125 9.04 -7.74 -3.79
N TYR A 126 8.94 -6.72 -2.94
CA TYR A 126 10.03 -5.79 -2.64
C TYR A 126 10.55 -6.03 -1.23
N GLU A 127 11.86 -5.87 -1.02
CA GLU A 127 12.55 -5.98 0.27
C GLU A 127 13.06 -4.61 0.71
N ALA A 128 12.85 -4.25 1.97
CA ALA A 128 13.42 -3.05 2.55
C ALA A 128 14.96 -3.12 2.56
N CYS A 129 15.62 -2.02 2.19
CA CYS A 129 17.07 -1.93 2.13
C CYS A 129 17.69 -1.31 3.38
N ASN A 130 16.88 -0.76 4.28
CA ASN A 130 17.31 -0.06 5.49
C ASN A 130 16.28 -0.14 6.61
N ASP A 131 16.73 0.07 7.86
CA ASP A 131 15.91 -0.09 9.06
C ASP A 131 14.82 0.98 9.22
N ASN A 132 14.93 2.12 8.54
CA ASN A 132 13.90 3.15 8.55
C ASN A 132 12.86 3.01 7.42
N LEU A 133 12.91 1.90 6.68
CA LEU A 133 11.96 1.51 5.63
C LEU A 133 11.76 2.56 4.52
N SER A 134 12.75 3.46 4.32
CA SER A 134 12.67 4.52 3.31
C SER A 134 13.20 4.10 1.92
N LYS A 135 13.82 2.94 1.80
CA LYS A 135 14.40 2.43 0.55
C LYS A 135 14.03 0.98 0.33
N TRP A 136 13.59 0.66 -0.86
CA TRP A 136 13.14 -0.66 -1.27
C TRP A 136 13.79 -1.11 -2.57
N LYS A 137 13.97 -2.39 -2.74
CA LYS A 137 14.45 -3.03 -3.96
C LYS A 137 13.52 -4.15 -4.37
N LEU A 138 13.36 -4.40 -5.65
CA LEU A 138 12.69 -5.58 -6.14
C LEU A 138 13.48 -6.82 -5.70
N ALA A 139 12.85 -7.65 -4.86
CA ALA A 139 13.43 -8.94 -4.45
C ALA A 139 13.11 -10.00 -5.49
N LYS A 140 11.84 -10.07 -5.93
CA LYS A 140 11.40 -11.06 -6.92
C LYS A 140 10.08 -10.67 -7.59
N VAL A 141 9.90 -11.08 -8.84
CA VAL A 141 8.59 -11.22 -9.49
C VAL A 141 8.09 -12.62 -9.14
N ILE A 142 7.03 -12.70 -8.32
CA ILE A 142 6.53 -13.99 -7.81
C ILE A 142 5.45 -14.62 -8.71
N ILE A 143 4.72 -13.79 -9.47
CA ILE A 143 3.83 -14.23 -10.56
C ILE A 143 4.04 -13.31 -11.77
N ASP A 144 4.22 -13.90 -12.95
CA ASP A 144 4.36 -13.22 -14.24
C ASP A 144 3.46 -13.89 -15.29
N GLU A 145 2.15 -13.64 -15.19
CA GLU A 145 1.16 -14.20 -16.11
C GLU A 145 0.49 -13.16 -16.99
N LYS A 146 0.96 -11.91 -16.96
CA LYS A 146 0.45 -10.78 -17.74
C LYS A 146 -1.06 -10.54 -17.55
N ARG A 147 -1.53 -10.69 -16.31
CA ARG A 147 -2.89 -10.36 -15.87
C ARG A 147 -2.88 -9.12 -14.99
N GLN A 148 -4.00 -8.44 -14.89
CA GLN A 148 -4.16 -7.34 -13.95
C GLN A 148 -4.43 -7.87 -12.53
N TRP A 149 -3.35 -8.18 -11.81
CA TRP A 149 -3.37 -8.61 -10.42
C TRP A 149 -3.61 -7.43 -9.50
N VAL A 150 -4.58 -7.55 -8.58
CA VAL A 150 -4.96 -6.48 -7.66
C VAL A 150 -5.05 -7.01 -6.22
N ASP A 151 -4.84 -6.11 -5.25
CA ASP A 151 -5.06 -6.33 -3.81
C ASP A 151 -4.38 -7.59 -3.27
N SER A 152 -3.11 -7.78 -3.59
CA SER A 152 -2.37 -8.97 -3.18
C SER A 152 -1.93 -8.91 -1.72
N SER A 153 -2.11 -10.00 -0.97
CA SER A 153 -1.62 -10.15 0.40
C SER A 153 -1.10 -11.56 0.64
N ILE A 154 -0.13 -11.69 1.54
CA ILE A 154 0.51 -12.98 1.88
C ILE A 154 0.37 -13.24 3.38
N ILE A 155 0.00 -14.47 3.74
CA ILE A 155 -0.03 -14.93 5.12
C ILE A 155 0.80 -16.19 5.25
N LYS A 156 1.71 -16.22 6.22
CA LYS A 156 2.42 -17.44 6.63
C LYS A 156 1.60 -18.18 7.68
N ASN A 157 1.33 -19.46 7.42
CA ASN A 157 0.71 -20.34 8.41
C ASN A 157 1.47 -21.66 8.45
N GLY A 158 2.12 -21.93 9.59
CA GLY A 158 3.07 -23.03 9.72
C GLY A 158 4.25 -22.87 8.75
N ALA A 159 4.49 -23.89 7.94
CA ALA A 159 5.57 -23.90 6.96
C ALA A 159 5.15 -23.39 5.56
N LYS A 160 3.90 -22.96 5.41
CA LYS A 160 3.37 -22.56 4.09
C LYS A 160 3.01 -21.08 4.02
N TYR A 161 3.13 -20.53 2.83
CA TYR A 161 2.70 -19.18 2.46
C TYR A 161 1.42 -19.27 1.61
N TYR A 162 0.46 -18.44 1.95
CA TYR A 162 -0.84 -18.33 1.30
C TYR A 162 -0.94 -16.94 0.69
N LEU A 163 -0.89 -16.87 -0.64
CA LEU A 163 -1.03 -15.64 -1.41
C LEU A 163 -2.50 -15.48 -1.83
N PHE A 164 -3.15 -14.47 -1.30
CA PHE A 164 -4.49 -14.05 -1.71
C PHE A 164 -4.35 -12.89 -2.69
N THR A 165 -5.06 -12.94 -3.79
CA THR A 165 -5.05 -11.88 -4.80
C THR A 165 -6.32 -11.95 -5.64
N SER A 166 -6.61 -10.89 -6.38
CA SER A 166 -7.70 -10.89 -7.36
C SER A 166 -7.15 -10.58 -8.75
N VAL A 167 -7.82 -11.09 -9.78
CA VAL A 167 -7.60 -10.68 -11.16
C VAL A 167 -8.76 -9.82 -11.61
N LYS A 168 -8.47 -8.61 -12.07
CA LYS A 168 -9.47 -7.72 -12.65
C LYS A 168 -9.67 -8.07 -14.12
N GLU A 169 -10.88 -8.50 -14.47
CA GLU A 169 -11.29 -8.79 -15.84
C GLU A 169 -12.56 -7.99 -16.17
N LYS A 170 -12.40 -6.89 -16.90
CA LYS A 170 -13.48 -5.92 -17.17
C LYS A 170 -14.05 -5.36 -15.86
N GLU A 171 -15.31 -5.64 -15.56
CA GLU A 171 -16.01 -5.20 -14.35
C GLU A 171 -16.01 -6.27 -13.24
N ASN A 172 -15.36 -7.40 -13.44
CA ASN A 172 -15.34 -8.51 -12.49
C ASN A 172 -13.99 -8.62 -11.81
N PHE A 173 -14.00 -9.13 -10.58
CA PHE A 173 -12.82 -9.47 -9.79
C PHE A 173 -12.89 -10.94 -9.44
N ASN A 174 -11.96 -11.74 -9.97
CA ASN A 174 -11.84 -13.16 -9.68
C ASN A 174 -10.78 -13.37 -8.61
N GLN A 175 -11.18 -13.89 -7.45
CA GLN A 175 -10.26 -14.16 -6.35
C GLN A 175 -9.49 -15.44 -6.58
N HIS A 176 -8.21 -15.42 -6.27
CA HIS A 176 -7.27 -16.52 -6.34
C HIS A 176 -6.58 -16.73 -5.01
N LEU A 177 -6.35 -17.98 -4.67
CA LEU A 177 -5.52 -18.40 -3.55
C LEU A 177 -4.43 -19.32 -4.08
N PHE A 178 -3.18 -18.93 -3.91
CA PHE A 178 -2.02 -19.74 -4.21
C PHE A 178 -1.34 -20.17 -2.92
N VAL A 179 -0.68 -21.34 -2.94
CA VAL A 179 0.02 -21.89 -1.78
C VAL A 179 1.43 -22.31 -2.18
N SER A 180 2.42 -21.90 -1.40
CA SER A 180 3.83 -22.23 -1.62
C SER A 180 4.53 -22.63 -0.32
N ASP A 181 5.61 -23.38 -0.44
CA ASP A 181 6.53 -23.68 0.68
C ASP A 181 7.58 -22.56 0.89
N SER A 182 7.64 -21.58 0.00
CA SER A 182 8.57 -20.44 0.06
C SER A 182 7.85 -19.12 -0.17
N LEU A 183 8.31 -18.04 0.50
CA LEU A 183 7.79 -16.68 0.33
C LEU A 183 7.87 -16.21 -1.13
N ASP A 184 8.90 -16.61 -1.84
CA ASP A 184 9.20 -16.20 -3.21
C ASP A 184 8.68 -17.21 -4.26
N GLY A 185 7.82 -18.15 -3.85
CA GLY A 185 7.19 -19.12 -4.74
C GLY A 185 8.00 -20.40 -4.96
N PRO A 186 7.57 -21.22 -5.94
CA PRO A 186 6.52 -20.93 -6.93
C PRO A 186 5.10 -20.94 -6.33
N TYR A 187 4.24 -20.10 -6.91
CA TYR A 187 2.82 -19.97 -6.61
C TYR A 187 1.94 -20.46 -7.76
#